data_6a5a89cb4201f428633424588d0ef129
#
_entry.id   6a5a89cb4201f428633424588d0ef129
#
_cell.length_a   1.000
_cell.length_b   1.000
_cell.length_c   1.000
_cell.angle_alpha   90.00
_cell.angle_beta   90.00
_cell.angle_gamma   90.00
#
_symmetry.space_group_name_H-M   'P 1'
#
loop_
_entity.id
_entity.type
_entity.pdbx_description
1 polymer ?
#
loop_
_entity_poly.entity_id
_entity_poly.type
_entity_poly.pdbx_seq_one_letter_code
_entity_poly.pdbx_strand_id
1 'polypeptide(L)'
;MIALPVAFLIGCASEPTPDMLPGGQPTFDSYAIQAKAYVAERRHFVTDDHVAEIEGNSPFEIQPKNPNGQAVLMIHGLGDSPWTFTDIGKSLADQGYLVRAMLLPGHGTRPADMIGVTSEEWTKAVNEQVALLKKQYPKIWLAGFSTGCNLALDYLEEHPNDVEGLILFSPAMQVRTSLIKLAPIVDLFVTWLKAPDKKTAGDTPFKYNTVPMDAIVAFKHTMDTSNDYLIKNKITKPVIVMMSQHDSIINTQSLVKVFDNALTNPASKIIWYGKLPDGKYSKKVVAKPDYLPELRIKSFAHMSIPFSPDNVWYGKDGKFRYCRNSASAKDVQDCRNVPDVWYGAWGTHDGEHSFARLTYNPYFDWQANQILKVMKSGEQKPRASGIIEKVEPQQKELN
;
A
#
# COMPACT_ATOMS: atom_id res chain seq x y z
N MET A 1 12.22 61.67 6.04
CA MET A 1 11.05 60.88 6.49
C MET A 1 10.86 59.73 5.48
N ILE A 2 11.30 58.55 5.85
CA ILE A 2 11.16 57.34 5.02
C ILE A 2 9.95 56.58 5.57
N ALA A 3 8.89 56.50 4.79
CA ALA A 3 7.70 55.72 5.12
C ALA A 3 7.96 54.25 4.80
N LEU A 4 7.99 53.36 5.80
CA LEU A 4 7.95 51.91 5.64
C LEU A 4 6.52 51.51 5.26
N PRO A 5 6.33 50.64 4.29
CA PRO A 5 5.04 50.03 4.02
C PRO A 5 4.75 48.98 5.12
N VAL A 6 3.64 49.16 5.82
CA VAL A 6 3.05 48.13 6.69
C VAL A 6 2.45 47.06 5.79
N ALA A 7 3.11 45.91 5.72
CA ALA A 7 2.53 44.72 5.09
C ALA A 7 1.40 44.22 6.01
N PHE A 8 0.16 44.31 5.55
CA PHE A 8 -0.97 43.58 6.12
C PHE A 8 -0.73 42.08 5.95
N LEU A 9 -0.38 41.40 7.01
CA LEU A 9 -0.49 40.00 7.14
C LEU A 9 -1.99 39.66 7.13
N ILE A 10 -2.49 39.26 5.96
CA ILE A 10 -3.78 38.58 5.88
C ILE A 10 -3.56 37.23 6.57
N GLY A 11 -4.01 37.15 7.81
CA GLY A 11 -4.10 35.85 8.49
C GLY A 11 -5.02 34.96 7.69
N CYS A 12 -4.45 33.95 7.06
CA CYS A 12 -5.24 32.83 6.58
C CYS A 12 -5.93 32.25 7.81
N ALA A 13 -7.25 32.45 7.93
CA ALA A 13 -8.06 31.66 8.84
C ALA A 13 -7.81 30.21 8.45
N SER A 14 -7.21 29.42 9.33
CA SER A 14 -7.09 27.98 9.16
C SER A 14 -8.50 27.45 8.94
N GLU A 15 -8.72 26.80 7.80
CA GLU A 15 -9.98 26.06 7.62
C GLU A 15 -10.15 25.13 8.83
N PRO A 16 -11.34 25.04 9.42
CA PRO A 16 -11.56 24.17 10.56
C PRO A 16 -11.12 22.75 10.17
N THR A 17 -10.33 22.12 11.04
CA THR A 17 -9.91 20.72 10.87
C THR A 17 -11.15 19.88 10.63
N PRO A 18 -11.25 19.16 9.52
CA PRO A 18 -12.43 18.33 9.25
C PRO A 18 -12.62 17.32 10.39
N ASP A 19 -13.87 17.07 10.79
CA ASP A 19 -14.19 15.98 11.70
C ASP A 19 -13.79 14.65 11.02
N MET A 20 -12.62 14.15 11.34
CA MET A 20 -12.16 12.86 10.85
C MET A 20 -13.03 11.74 11.46
N LEU A 21 -13.10 10.59 10.78
CA LEU A 21 -13.81 9.44 11.31
C LEU A 21 -13.30 9.15 12.74
N PRO A 22 -14.14 9.25 13.76
CA PRO A 22 -13.72 8.98 15.14
C PRO A 22 -13.25 7.53 15.28
N GLY A 23 -12.21 7.31 16.07
CA GLY A 23 -11.71 5.99 16.46
C GLY A 23 -12.49 5.38 17.62
N GLY A 24 -12.04 4.19 18.08
CA GLY A 24 -12.53 3.59 19.31
C GLY A 24 -13.84 2.82 19.23
N GLN A 25 -14.29 2.44 18.02
CA GLN A 25 -15.46 1.58 17.87
C GLN A 25 -15.24 0.20 18.55
N PRO A 26 -16.24 -0.37 19.23
CA PRO A 26 -16.08 -1.62 19.98
C PRO A 26 -15.92 -2.87 19.08
N THR A 27 -16.39 -2.81 17.84
CA THR A 27 -16.35 -3.92 16.86
C THR A 27 -16.00 -3.40 15.46
N PHE A 28 -15.55 -4.31 14.60
CA PHE A 28 -15.32 -3.98 13.19
C PHE A 28 -16.62 -3.60 12.48
N ASP A 29 -17.73 -4.26 12.77
CA ASP A 29 -19.04 -3.95 12.16
C ASP A 29 -19.45 -2.51 12.48
N SER A 30 -19.35 -2.09 13.76
CA SER A 30 -19.68 -0.72 14.14
C SER A 30 -18.76 0.31 13.48
N TYR A 31 -17.47 -0.01 13.34
CA TYR A 31 -16.51 0.80 12.58
C TYR A 31 -16.89 0.90 11.11
N ALA A 32 -17.17 -0.23 10.45
CA ALA A 32 -17.50 -0.26 9.01
C ALA A 32 -18.80 0.49 8.70
N ILE A 33 -19.82 0.35 9.55
CA ILE A 33 -21.09 1.07 9.42
C ILE A 33 -20.86 2.59 9.53
N GLN A 34 -20.15 3.04 10.56
CA GLN A 34 -19.86 4.47 10.76
C GLN A 34 -18.99 5.04 9.66
N ALA A 35 -17.95 4.31 9.24
CA ALA A 35 -17.08 4.73 8.15
C ALA A 35 -17.84 4.83 6.83
N LYS A 36 -18.72 3.89 6.52
CA LYS A 36 -19.54 3.93 5.31
C LYS A 36 -20.51 5.12 5.32
N ALA A 37 -21.13 5.41 6.45
CA ALA A 37 -21.99 6.59 6.63
C ALA A 37 -21.19 7.89 6.42
N TYR A 38 -20.00 7.98 7.02
CA TYR A 38 -19.08 9.10 6.88
C TYR A 38 -18.65 9.31 5.41
N VAL A 39 -18.31 8.21 4.69
CA VAL A 39 -17.98 8.27 3.26
C VAL A 39 -19.19 8.72 2.45
N ALA A 40 -20.38 8.16 2.69
CA ALA A 40 -21.58 8.52 1.93
C ALA A 40 -21.97 9.99 2.09
N GLU A 41 -21.79 10.56 3.28
CA GLU A 41 -22.10 11.97 3.58
C GLU A 41 -21.11 12.94 2.92
N ARG A 42 -19.80 12.60 2.90
CA ARG A 42 -18.73 13.54 2.57
C ARG A 42 -18.04 13.27 1.25
N ARG A 43 -18.35 12.15 0.57
CA ARG A 43 -17.69 11.77 -0.68
C ARG A 43 -17.90 12.80 -1.78
N HIS A 44 -16.79 13.25 -2.38
CA HIS A 44 -16.81 13.97 -3.63
C HIS A 44 -16.82 12.98 -4.79
N PHE A 45 -17.99 12.70 -5.33
CA PHE A 45 -18.19 11.70 -6.37
C PHE A 45 -17.53 12.06 -7.70
N VAL A 46 -16.88 11.08 -8.30
CA VAL A 46 -16.15 11.19 -9.58
C VAL A 46 -17.00 10.64 -10.73
N THR A 47 -17.79 9.60 -10.45
CA THR A 47 -18.66 8.92 -11.44
C THR A 47 -20.13 9.08 -11.07
N ASP A 48 -21.03 8.63 -11.94
CA ASP A 48 -22.46 8.57 -11.64
C ASP A 48 -22.85 7.30 -10.85
N ASP A 49 -21.93 6.33 -10.70
CA ASP A 49 -22.12 5.13 -9.89
C ASP A 49 -21.71 5.40 -8.42
N HIS A 50 -22.52 6.23 -7.75
CA HIS A 50 -22.29 6.66 -6.37
C HIS A 50 -22.24 5.47 -5.40
N VAL A 51 -23.03 4.43 -5.67
CA VAL A 51 -23.05 3.22 -4.82
C VAL A 51 -21.70 2.52 -4.88
N ALA A 52 -21.15 2.29 -6.07
CA ALA A 52 -19.85 1.68 -6.23
C ALA A 52 -18.73 2.52 -5.59
N GLU A 53 -18.82 3.86 -5.68
CA GLU A 53 -17.84 4.73 -5.05
C GLU A 53 -17.91 4.68 -3.53
N ILE A 54 -19.10 4.67 -2.92
CA ILE A 54 -19.26 4.53 -1.47
C ILE A 54 -18.72 3.18 -1.01
N GLU A 55 -19.11 2.08 -1.67
CA GLU A 55 -18.65 0.73 -1.31
C GLU A 55 -17.13 0.61 -1.42
N GLY A 56 -16.54 1.04 -2.53
CA GLY A 56 -15.11 0.91 -2.76
C GLY A 56 -14.22 1.83 -1.91
N ASN A 57 -14.78 2.91 -1.38
CA ASN A 57 -14.08 3.82 -0.47
C ASN A 57 -14.36 3.55 1.01
N SER A 58 -15.15 2.54 1.33
CA SER A 58 -15.50 2.13 2.69
C SER A 58 -14.71 0.90 3.14
N PRO A 59 -14.47 0.71 4.44
CA PRO A 59 -13.92 -0.53 4.97
C PRO A 59 -14.79 -1.72 4.63
N PHE A 60 -14.16 -2.87 4.44
CA PHE A 60 -14.90 -4.12 4.22
C PHE A 60 -14.27 -5.31 4.95
N GLU A 61 -15.09 -6.34 5.17
CA GLU A 61 -14.67 -7.64 5.66
C GLU A 61 -15.10 -8.74 4.70
N ILE A 62 -14.21 -9.71 4.46
CA ILE A 62 -14.54 -10.92 3.70
C ILE A 62 -14.40 -12.13 4.63
N GLN A 63 -15.52 -12.75 4.94
CA GLN A 63 -15.58 -13.99 5.71
C GLN A 63 -15.20 -15.17 4.80
N PRO A 64 -14.25 -16.03 5.22
CA PRO A 64 -13.91 -17.22 4.46
C PRO A 64 -15.01 -18.29 4.59
N LYS A 65 -15.26 -19.05 3.51
CA LYS A 65 -16.19 -20.19 3.56
C LYS A 65 -15.70 -21.30 4.50
N ASN A 66 -14.39 -21.54 4.51
CA ASN A 66 -13.73 -22.56 5.33
C ASN A 66 -12.63 -21.89 6.17
N PRO A 67 -12.92 -21.37 7.36
CA PRO A 67 -11.97 -20.62 8.17
C PRO A 67 -10.76 -21.46 8.59
N ASN A 68 -9.56 -20.89 8.45
CA ASN A 68 -8.31 -21.49 8.90
C ASN A 68 -7.84 -20.95 10.27
N GLY A 69 -8.64 -20.10 10.93
CA GLY A 69 -8.32 -19.51 12.24
C GLY A 69 -7.35 -18.33 12.20
N GLN A 70 -7.06 -17.79 11.02
CA GLN A 70 -6.17 -16.65 10.85
C GLN A 70 -6.87 -15.47 10.17
N ALA A 71 -6.35 -14.27 10.39
CA ALA A 71 -6.88 -13.05 9.81
C ALA A 71 -5.78 -12.22 9.13
N VAL A 72 -6.20 -11.38 8.18
CA VAL A 72 -5.34 -10.40 7.50
C VAL A 72 -5.97 -9.02 7.64
N LEU A 73 -5.26 -8.06 8.22
CA LEU A 73 -5.61 -6.64 8.15
C LEU A 73 -4.89 -6.00 6.96
N MET A 74 -5.63 -5.31 6.11
CA MET A 74 -5.13 -4.65 4.90
C MET A 74 -5.22 -3.15 5.03
N ILE A 75 -4.08 -2.46 4.76
CA ILE A 75 -3.85 -1.02 4.99
C ILE A 75 -3.49 -0.38 3.65
N HIS A 76 -4.37 0.47 3.12
CA HIS A 76 -4.17 1.12 1.82
C HIS A 76 -3.12 2.25 1.85
N GLY A 77 -2.80 2.81 0.67
CA GLY A 77 -1.81 3.86 0.49
C GLY A 77 -2.35 5.28 0.66
N LEU A 78 -1.45 6.27 0.55
CA LEU A 78 -1.79 7.69 0.58
C LEU A 78 -2.73 8.09 -0.55
N GLY A 79 -3.82 8.76 -0.20
CA GLY A 79 -4.85 9.18 -1.15
C GLY A 79 -5.60 8.02 -1.82
N ASP A 80 -5.50 6.82 -1.29
CA ASP A 80 -6.09 5.58 -1.80
C ASP A 80 -7.32 5.15 -0.98
N SER A 81 -7.81 3.94 -1.19
CA SER A 81 -8.98 3.40 -0.49
C SER A 81 -8.87 1.89 -0.28
N PRO A 82 -9.75 1.28 0.53
CA PRO A 82 -9.83 -0.16 0.72
C PRO A 82 -10.02 -0.95 -0.57
N TRP A 83 -10.54 -0.34 -1.64
CA TRP A 83 -10.69 -0.96 -2.98
C TRP A 83 -9.43 -1.66 -3.47
N THR A 84 -8.26 -1.12 -3.14
CA THR A 84 -6.95 -1.70 -3.51
C THR A 84 -6.82 -3.17 -3.15
N PHE A 85 -7.58 -3.65 -2.16
CA PHE A 85 -7.46 -5.01 -1.66
C PHE A 85 -8.63 -5.93 -2.01
N THR A 86 -9.55 -5.51 -2.86
CA THR A 86 -10.72 -6.34 -3.22
C THR A 86 -10.32 -7.67 -3.85
N ASP A 87 -9.36 -7.66 -4.78
CA ASP A 87 -8.97 -8.87 -5.52
C ASP A 87 -8.12 -9.81 -4.66
N ILE A 88 -7.05 -9.29 -4.03
CA ILE A 88 -6.19 -10.11 -3.18
C ILE A 88 -6.90 -10.56 -1.91
N GLY A 89 -7.78 -9.70 -1.36
CA GLY A 89 -8.62 -10.05 -0.22
C GLY A 89 -9.51 -11.25 -0.51
N LYS A 90 -10.16 -11.26 -1.68
CA LYS A 90 -10.94 -12.42 -2.13
C LYS A 90 -10.09 -13.68 -2.27
N SER A 91 -8.89 -13.55 -2.89
CA SER A 91 -7.98 -14.70 -3.05
C SER A 91 -7.54 -15.29 -1.71
N LEU A 92 -7.32 -14.47 -0.69
CA LEU A 92 -6.96 -14.94 0.65
C LEU A 92 -8.15 -15.53 1.40
N ALA A 93 -9.34 -14.93 1.27
CA ALA A 93 -10.56 -15.47 1.88
C ALA A 93 -10.94 -16.83 1.30
N ASP A 94 -10.76 -17.04 0.00
CA ASP A 94 -10.95 -18.35 -0.65
C ASP A 94 -9.98 -19.42 -0.10
N GLN A 95 -8.88 -19.03 0.57
CA GLN A 95 -7.93 -19.91 1.25
C GLN A 95 -8.12 -19.99 2.77
N GLY A 96 -9.21 -19.47 3.28
CA GLY A 96 -9.63 -19.62 4.67
C GLY A 96 -9.23 -18.48 5.60
N TYR A 97 -8.59 -17.42 5.14
CA TYR A 97 -8.25 -16.26 5.96
C TYR A 97 -9.45 -15.31 6.10
N LEU A 98 -9.73 -14.84 7.32
CA LEU A 98 -10.56 -13.65 7.46
C LEU A 98 -9.79 -12.45 6.90
N VAL A 99 -10.44 -11.63 6.08
CA VAL A 99 -9.83 -10.43 5.52
C VAL A 99 -10.58 -9.19 5.98
N ARG A 100 -9.86 -8.20 6.51
CA ARG A 100 -10.36 -6.85 6.80
C ARG A 100 -9.53 -5.83 6.05
N ALA A 101 -10.18 -4.96 5.29
CA ALA A 101 -9.55 -3.79 4.70
C ALA A 101 -10.07 -2.55 5.44
N MET A 102 -9.16 -1.78 6.04
CA MET A 102 -9.50 -0.59 6.81
C MET A 102 -9.44 0.67 5.96
N LEU A 103 -10.11 1.73 6.41
CA LEU A 103 -9.99 3.08 5.86
C LEU A 103 -9.14 3.94 6.80
N LEU A 104 -8.07 4.52 6.29
CA LEU A 104 -7.23 5.46 7.05
C LEU A 104 -7.95 6.81 7.26
N PRO A 105 -7.75 7.48 8.40
CA PRO A 105 -8.25 8.85 8.65
C PRO A 105 -7.96 9.80 7.48
N GLY A 106 -8.94 10.63 7.13
CA GLY A 106 -8.85 11.60 6.03
C GLY A 106 -9.06 11.04 4.62
N HIS A 107 -9.22 9.71 4.48
CA HIS A 107 -9.41 9.06 3.19
C HIS A 107 -10.87 8.71 2.89
N GLY A 108 -11.14 8.30 1.65
CA GLY A 108 -12.44 7.80 1.20
C GLY A 108 -13.45 8.88 0.83
N THR A 109 -13.26 10.13 1.21
CA THR A 109 -14.20 11.25 1.06
C THR A 109 -13.75 12.26 0.00
N ARG A 110 -12.97 13.25 0.36
CA ARG A 110 -12.39 14.28 -0.50
C ARG A 110 -10.97 14.64 -0.04
N PRO A 111 -10.09 15.15 -0.92
CA PRO A 111 -8.71 15.50 -0.55
C PRO A 111 -8.60 16.47 0.63
N ALA A 112 -9.53 17.41 0.76
CA ALA A 112 -9.50 18.43 1.84
C ALA A 112 -9.70 17.82 3.24
N ASP A 113 -10.31 16.65 3.36
CA ASP A 113 -10.50 15.97 4.64
C ASP A 113 -9.19 15.36 5.20
N MET A 114 -8.07 15.48 4.45
CA MET A 114 -6.72 15.16 4.92
C MET A 114 -5.96 16.39 5.46
N ILE A 115 -6.53 17.60 5.45
CA ILE A 115 -5.91 18.77 6.06
C ILE A 115 -5.81 18.54 7.56
N GLY A 116 -4.63 18.75 8.14
CA GLY A 116 -4.36 18.53 9.57
C GLY A 116 -4.16 17.07 9.97
N VAL A 117 -4.19 16.11 9.04
CA VAL A 117 -3.94 14.70 9.35
C VAL A 117 -2.48 14.48 9.77
N THR A 118 -2.26 13.58 10.73
CA THR A 118 -0.94 13.23 11.24
C THR A 118 -0.64 11.73 11.06
N SER A 119 0.64 11.36 11.11
CA SER A 119 1.08 9.96 11.10
C SER A 119 0.59 9.20 12.33
N GLU A 120 0.52 9.87 13.48
CA GLU A 120 0.07 9.33 14.76
C GLU A 120 -1.40 8.90 14.69
N GLU A 121 -2.25 9.65 13.97
CA GLU A 121 -3.64 9.28 13.75
C GLU A 121 -3.77 8.03 12.89
N TRP A 122 -2.92 7.88 11.87
CA TRP A 122 -2.89 6.66 11.04
C TRP A 122 -2.38 5.46 11.84
N THR A 123 -1.29 5.61 12.60
CA THR A 123 -0.74 4.56 13.47
C THR A 123 -1.77 4.13 14.51
N LYS A 124 -2.43 5.09 15.16
CA LYS A 124 -3.50 4.82 16.13
C LYS A 124 -4.65 4.03 15.50
N ALA A 125 -5.10 4.40 14.30
CA ALA A 125 -6.15 3.68 13.59
C ALA A 125 -5.74 2.23 13.27
N VAL A 126 -4.49 1.98 12.85
CA VAL A 126 -3.98 0.62 12.64
C VAL A 126 -3.97 -0.16 13.95
N ASN A 127 -3.46 0.42 15.04
CA ASN A 127 -3.40 -0.20 16.36
C ASN A 127 -4.80 -0.61 16.86
N GLU A 128 -5.80 0.25 16.68
CA GLU A 128 -7.20 -0.03 17.04
C GLU A 128 -7.76 -1.21 16.22
N GLN A 129 -7.53 -1.25 14.92
CA GLN A 129 -8.03 -2.33 14.06
C GLN A 129 -7.33 -3.67 14.33
N VAL A 130 -6.03 -3.68 14.61
CA VAL A 130 -5.34 -4.90 15.06
C VAL A 130 -5.87 -5.37 16.41
N ALA A 131 -6.11 -4.45 17.36
CA ALA A 131 -6.67 -4.79 18.66
C ALA A 131 -8.08 -5.43 18.54
N LEU A 132 -8.90 -4.98 17.60
CA LEU A 132 -10.19 -5.60 17.30
C LEU A 132 -10.04 -7.02 16.74
N LEU A 133 -9.07 -7.24 15.83
CA LEU A 133 -8.79 -8.57 15.28
C LEU A 133 -8.27 -9.52 16.36
N LYS A 134 -7.36 -9.08 17.22
CA LYS A 134 -6.76 -9.88 18.30
C LYS A 134 -7.80 -10.46 19.27
N LYS A 135 -8.94 -9.82 19.44
CA LYS A 135 -10.05 -10.35 20.25
C LYS A 135 -10.65 -11.64 19.68
N GLN A 136 -10.50 -11.89 18.39
CA GLN A 136 -11.16 -12.98 17.68
C GLN A 136 -10.15 -13.97 17.05
N TYR A 137 -8.98 -13.46 16.61
CA TYR A 137 -7.99 -14.21 15.87
C TYR A 137 -6.62 -14.09 16.53
N PRO A 138 -6.03 -15.21 17.01
CA PRO A 138 -4.70 -15.19 17.63
C PRO A 138 -3.56 -15.04 16.62
N LYS A 139 -3.82 -15.32 15.34
CA LYS A 139 -2.84 -15.25 14.26
C LYS A 139 -3.27 -14.20 13.25
N ILE A 140 -2.51 -13.11 13.16
CA ILE A 140 -2.81 -11.97 12.32
C ILE A 140 -1.64 -11.70 11.37
N TRP A 141 -1.96 -11.49 10.11
CA TRP A 141 -1.05 -10.95 9.10
C TRP A 141 -1.40 -9.49 8.83
N LEU A 142 -0.40 -8.66 8.54
CA LEU A 142 -0.63 -7.32 8.03
C LEU A 142 -0.28 -7.26 6.55
N ALA A 143 -1.17 -6.69 5.75
CA ALA A 143 -0.92 -6.38 4.36
C ALA A 143 -0.97 -4.87 4.15
N GLY A 144 0.02 -4.33 3.43
CA GLY A 144 0.09 -2.90 3.13
C GLY A 144 0.26 -2.64 1.64
N PHE A 145 -0.27 -1.51 1.18
CA PHE A 145 0.05 -0.93 -0.12
C PHE A 145 0.66 0.45 0.07
N SER A 146 1.82 0.70 -0.54
CA SER A 146 2.49 2.01 -0.50
C SER A 146 2.71 2.49 0.94
N THR A 147 2.09 3.60 1.38
CA THR A 147 2.11 4.09 2.78
C THR A 147 1.61 3.05 3.78
N GLY A 148 0.63 2.23 3.39
CA GLY A 148 0.16 1.13 4.25
C GLY A 148 1.24 0.10 4.57
N CYS A 149 2.26 -0.05 3.70
CA CYS A 149 3.44 -0.87 4.01
C CYS A 149 4.29 -0.27 5.13
N ASN A 150 4.43 1.06 5.15
CA ASN A 150 5.15 1.76 6.21
C ASN A 150 4.45 1.52 7.55
N LEU A 151 3.14 1.77 7.60
CA LEU A 151 2.33 1.55 8.81
C LEU A 151 2.33 0.09 9.28
N ALA A 152 2.33 -0.88 8.36
CA ALA A 152 2.44 -2.29 8.70
C ALA A 152 3.81 -2.64 9.30
N LEU A 153 4.88 -2.02 8.80
CA LEU A 153 6.23 -2.22 9.34
C LEU A 153 6.44 -1.52 10.67
N ASP A 154 5.91 -0.29 10.82
CA ASP A 154 5.93 0.46 12.07
C ASP A 154 5.19 -0.32 13.18
N TYR A 155 4.03 -0.93 12.83
CA TYR A 155 3.32 -1.81 13.77
C TYR A 155 4.17 -3.03 14.18
N LEU A 156 4.85 -3.67 13.22
CA LEU A 156 5.73 -4.81 13.52
C LEU A 156 6.91 -4.41 14.42
N GLU A 157 7.46 -3.21 14.24
CA GLU A 157 8.53 -2.67 15.10
C GLU A 157 8.08 -2.54 16.55
N GLU A 158 6.92 -1.92 16.77
CA GLU A 158 6.37 -1.67 18.10
C GLU A 158 5.82 -2.95 18.76
N HIS A 159 5.26 -3.87 17.96
CA HIS A 159 4.52 -5.05 18.41
C HIS A 159 4.99 -6.35 17.72
N PRO A 160 6.26 -6.75 17.84
CA PRO A 160 6.85 -7.85 17.05
C PRO A 160 6.23 -9.22 17.29
N ASN A 161 5.51 -9.40 18.39
CA ASN A 161 4.87 -10.68 18.75
C ASN A 161 3.37 -10.75 18.35
N ASP A 162 2.80 -9.65 17.89
CA ASP A 162 1.36 -9.55 17.63
C ASP A 162 0.96 -10.05 16.25
N VAL A 163 1.92 -10.16 15.33
CA VAL A 163 1.65 -10.53 13.93
C VAL A 163 2.51 -11.72 13.49
N GLU A 164 1.97 -12.53 12.62
CA GLU A 164 2.66 -13.69 12.04
C GLU A 164 3.66 -13.27 10.95
N GLY A 165 3.38 -12.21 10.20
CA GLY A 165 4.22 -11.68 9.13
C GLY A 165 3.57 -10.56 8.32
N LEU A 166 4.25 -10.13 7.24
CA LEU A 166 3.83 -9.00 6.42
C LEU A 166 3.69 -9.36 4.94
N ILE A 167 2.74 -8.69 4.27
CA ILE A 167 2.50 -8.73 2.82
C ILE A 167 2.58 -7.30 2.30
N LEU A 168 3.65 -6.94 1.57
CA LEU A 168 3.98 -5.56 1.23
C LEU A 168 3.91 -5.34 -0.29
N PHE A 169 2.95 -4.54 -0.74
CA PHE A 169 2.74 -4.15 -2.14
C PHE A 169 3.31 -2.76 -2.39
N SER A 170 4.33 -2.62 -3.26
CA SER A 170 4.95 -1.34 -3.62
C SER A 170 5.31 -0.48 -2.40
N PRO A 171 6.12 -0.98 -1.42
CA PRO A 171 6.38 -0.29 -0.16
C PRO A 171 7.01 1.09 -0.37
N ALA A 172 6.48 2.12 0.31
CA ALA A 172 6.84 3.51 0.10
C ALA A 172 7.89 4.04 1.09
N MET A 173 8.93 3.25 1.38
CA MET A 173 9.97 3.59 2.36
C MET A 173 11.10 4.45 1.79
N GLN A 174 11.19 4.61 0.47
CA GLN A 174 12.11 5.51 -0.21
C GLN A 174 11.46 6.06 -1.47
N VAL A 175 11.34 7.38 -1.58
CA VAL A 175 10.80 8.02 -2.80
C VAL A 175 11.91 8.48 -3.73
N ARG A 176 11.59 8.61 -5.02
CA ARG A 176 12.55 9.05 -6.04
C ARG A 176 12.96 10.51 -5.90
N THR A 177 12.06 11.37 -5.43
CA THR A 177 12.34 12.80 -5.30
C THR A 177 12.92 13.17 -3.93
N SER A 178 14.06 13.86 -3.93
CA SER A 178 14.63 14.42 -2.70
C SER A 178 13.86 15.64 -2.18
N LEU A 179 12.97 16.22 -2.98
CA LEU A 179 12.18 17.40 -2.60
C LEU A 179 11.24 17.10 -1.43
N ILE A 180 10.88 15.86 -1.18
CA ILE A 180 10.07 15.46 -0.03
C ILE A 180 10.72 15.85 1.32
N LYS A 181 12.04 16.00 1.35
CA LYS A 181 12.75 16.45 2.55
C LYS A 181 12.38 17.88 2.95
N LEU A 182 11.89 18.68 2.00
CA LEU A 182 11.45 20.04 2.22
C LEU A 182 9.95 20.12 2.60
N ALA A 183 9.22 19.02 2.57
CA ALA A 183 7.78 19.02 2.83
C ALA A 183 7.41 19.71 4.16
N PRO A 184 8.06 19.45 5.31
CA PRO A 184 7.71 20.13 6.57
C PRO A 184 7.93 21.66 6.55
N ILE A 185 8.85 22.15 5.73
CA ILE A 185 9.10 23.59 5.57
C ILE A 185 8.06 24.20 4.63
N VAL A 186 7.74 23.51 3.53
CA VAL A 186 6.77 23.99 2.54
C VAL A 186 5.36 24.02 3.14
N ASP A 187 5.03 23.07 4.00
CA ASP A 187 3.76 22.96 4.70
C ASP A 187 3.40 24.19 5.53
N LEU A 188 4.40 24.85 6.11
CA LEU A 188 4.21 26.09 6.87
C LEU A 188 3.65 27.26 6.02
N PHE A 189 3.75 27.17 4.70
CA PHE A 189 3.41 28.26 3.78
C PHE A 189 2.36 27.90 2.74
N VAL A 190 2.17 26.61 2.44
CA VAL A 190 1.36 26.15 1.33
C VAL A 190 0.58 24.88 1.69
N THR A 191 -0.73 24.97 1.76
CA THR A 191 -1.61 23.81 2.01
C THR A 191 -1.62 22.83 0.82
N TRP A 192 -1.47 23.33 -0.40
CA TRP A 192 -1.55 22.52 -1.63
C TRP A 192 -0.39 22.83 -2.57
N LEU A 193 0.39 21.81 -2.97
CA LEU A 193 1.28 21.93 -4.13
C LEU A 193 0.48 21.96 -5.44
N LYS A 194 -0.61 21.22 -5.47
CA LYS A 194 -1.60 21.24 -6.52
C LYS A 194 -2.97 21.22 -5.87
N ALA A 195 -3.70 22.32 -5.99
CA ALA A 195 -5.06 22.40 -5.47
C ALA A 195 -5.94 21.28 -6.03
N PRO A 196 -6.92 20.78 -5.25
CA PRO A 196 -7.87 19.79 -5.75
C PRO A 196 -8.65 20.40 -6.92
N ASP A 197 -8.47 19.84 -8.12
CA ASP A 197 -9.18 20.28 -9.30
C ASP A 197 -10.68 19.98 -9.15
N LYS A 198 -11.51 20.84 -9.68
CA LYS A 198 -12.88 20.45 -10.02
C LYS A 198 -12.78 19.24 -10.93
N LYS A 199 -13.72 18.29 -10.82
CA LYS A 199 -13.81 17.01 -11.53
C LYS A 199 -13.05 17.00 -12.87
N THR A 200 -11.97 16.25 -12.96
CA THR A 200 -11.14 16.14 -14.16
C THR A 200 -11.36 14.80 -14.84
N ALA A 201 -11.12 14.81 -16.15
CA ALA A 201 -11.22 13.60 -16.94
C ALA A 201 -10.24 12.46 -16.58
N GLY A 202 -9.37 12.65 -15.61
CA GLY A 202 -8.40 11.66 -15.11
C GLY A 202 -8.62 11.25 -13.67
N ASP A 203 -9.73 11.69 -13.05
CA ASP A 203 -10.05 11.32 -11.68
C ASP A 203 -10.50 9.86 -11.60
N THR A 204 -10.01 9.15 -10.62
CA THR A 204 -10.38 7.75 -10.38
C THR A 204 -11.39 7.67 -9.24
N PRO A 205 -12.35 6.72 -9.29
CA PRO A 205 -13.38 6.63 -8.26
C PRO A 205 -12.87 6.20 -6.88
N PHE A 206 -11.65 5.66 -6.78
CA PHE A 206 -11.16 5.07 -5.53
C PHE A 206 -9.82 5.65 -5.06
N LYS A 207 -9.39 6.77 -5.65
CA LYS A 207 -8.11 7.38 -5.34
C LYS A 207 -8.17 8.89 -5.52
N TYR A 208 -7.58 9.64 -4.60
CA TYR A 208 -7.41 11.07 -4.76
C TYR A 208 -6.39 11.41 -5.86
N ASN A 209 -6.64 12.47 -6.62
CA ASN A 209 -5.73 12.96 -7.66
C ASN A 209 -4.66 13.93 -7.11
N THR A 210 -4.87 14.42 -5.88
CA THR A 210 -3.98 15.29 -5.13
C THR A 210 -4.19 15.08 -3.63
N VAL A 211 -3.24 15.50 -2.82
CA VAL A 211 -3.32 15.47 -1.35
C VAL A 211 -2.74 16.78 -0.79
N PRO A 212 -3.19 17.26 0.39
CA PRO A 212 -2.62 18.43 1.03
C PRO A 212 -1.20 18.17 1.56
N MET A 213 -0.50 19.22 1.90
CA MET A 213 0.87 19.14 2.41
C MET A 213 0.95 18.43 3.77
N ASP A 214 -0.03 18.61 4.66
CA ASP A 214 -0.12 17.87 5.93
C ASP A 214 -0.02 16.35 5.71
N ALA A 215 -0.75 15.84 4.72
CA ALA A 215 -0.72 14.42 4.37
C ALA A 215 0.64 13.98 3.79
N ILE A 216 1.34 14.86 3.08
CA ILE A 216 2.70 14.59 2.58
C ILE A 216 3.69 14.56 3.75
N VAL A 217 3.54 15.45 4.74
CA VAL A 217 4.35 15.46 5.96
C VAL A 217 4.11 14.21 6.79
N ALA A 218 2.85 13.84 7.02
CA ALA A 218 2.49 12.61 7.72
C ALA A 218 3.08 11.37 7.00
N PHE A 219 2.93 11.30 5.67
CA PHE A 219 3.55 10.24 4.86
C PHE A 219 5.08 10.21 5.01
N LYS A 220 5.73 11.38 4.93
CA LYS A 220 7.19 11.48 5.09
C LYS A 220 7.64 10.92 6.44
N HIS A 221 6.91 11.21 7.51
CA HIS A 221 7.22 10.68 8.83
C HIS A 221 7.17 9.16 8.87
N THR A 222 6.08 8.53 8.37
CA THR A 222 6.00 7.05 8.28
C THR A 222 7.10 6.46 7.40
N MET A 223 7.46 7.14 6.29
CA MET A 223 8.53 6.73 5.40
C MET A 223 9.89 6.73 6.10
N ASP A 224 10.22 7.79 6.82
CA ASP A 224 11.51 7.93 7.51
C ASP A 224 11.63 6.88 8.62
N THR A 225 10.61 6.69 9.45
CA THR A 225 10.57 5.69 10.53
C THR A 225 10.79 4.28 9.97
N SER A 226 9.96 3.86 9.03
CA SER A 226 10.04 2.53 8.43
C SER A 226 11.36 2.28 7.70
N ASN A 227 11.88 3.27 6.98
CA ASN A 227 13.16 3.14 6.29
C ASN A 227 14.33 3.00 7.27
N ASP A 228 14.32 3.77 8.35
CA ASP A 228 15.30 3.72 9.43
C ASP A 228 15.27 2.34 10.10
N TYR A 229 14.10 1.84 10.43
CA TYR A 229 13.95 0.50 10.99
C TYR A 229 14.49 -0.58 10.06
N LEU A 230 14.12 -0.54 8.79
CA LEU A 230 14.52 -1.52 7.78
C LEU A 230 16.04 -1.56 7.55
N ILE A 231 16.71 -0.40 7.63
CA ILE A 231 18.17 -0.31 7.48
C ILE A 231 18.89 -0.83 8.73
N LYS A 232 18.40 -0.53 9.91
CA LYS A 232 19.07 -0.80 11.19
C LYS A 232 18.79 -2.20 11.75
N ASN A 233 17.67 -2.81 11.36
CA ASN A 233 17.18 -4.04 11.98
C ASN A 233 17.10 -5.22 11.00
N LYS A 234 16.95 -6.42 11.58
CA LYS A 234 16.71 -7.67 10.88
C LYS A 234 15.29 -8.14 11.17
N ILE A 235 14.55 -8.45 10.11
CA ILE A 235 13.18 -8.93 10.23
C ILE A 235 13.20 -10.46 10.20
N THR A 236 12.85 -11.06 11.31
CA THR A 236 12.81 -12.53 11.51
C THR A 236 11.44 -13.14 11.19
N LYS A 237 10.39 -12.32 11.12
CA LYS A 237 9.06 -12.74 10.67
C LYS A 237 9.07 -13.01 9.16
N PRO A 238 8.23 -13.92 8.65
CA PRO A 238 8.06 -14.10 7.21
C PRO A 238 7.45 -12.85 6.58
N VAL A 239 8.08 -12.37 5.52
CA VAL A 239 7.63 -11.18 4.77
C VAL A 239 7.66 -11.49 3.27
N ILE A 240 6.61 -11.11 2.55
CA ILE A 240 6.63 -11.05 1.10
C ILE A 240 6.51 -9.61 0.63
N VAL A 241 7.43 -9.20 -0.26
CA VAL A 241 7.49 -7.85 -0.82
C VAL A 241 7.33 -7.93 -2.33
N MET A 242 6.50 -7.08 -2.91
CA MET A 242 6.31 -6.96 -4.36
C MET A 242 6.67 -5.55 -4.81
N MET A 243 7.57 -5.43 -5.80
CA MET A 243 8.07 -4.15 -6.31
C MET A 243 8.25 -4.19 -7.83
N SER A 244 8.12 -3.02 -8.48
CA SER A 244 8.40 -2.84 -9.91
C SER A 244 9.67 -2.00 -10.14
N GLN A 245 10.45 -2.37 -11.16
CA GLN A 245 11.60 -1.59 -11.64
C GLN A 245 11.22 -0.16 -12.04
N HIS A 246 10.07 -0.03 -12.70
CA HIS A 246 9.60 1.22 -13.30
C HIS A 246 8.62 2.00 -12.41
N ASP A 247 8.60 1.68 -11.11
CA ASP A 247 7.85 2.48 -10.14
C ASP A 247 8.28 3.95 -10.24
N SER A 248 7.35 4.83 -10.60
CA SER A 248 7.62 6.25 -10.79
C SER A 248 7.62 7.06 -9.48
N ILE A 249 7.14 6.48 -8.40
CA ILE A 249 7.02 7.10 -7.08
C ILE A 249 8.17 6.69 -6.18
N ILE A 250 8.44 5.38 -6.12
CA ILE A 250 9.36 4.76 -5.16
C ILE A 250 10.72 4.51 -5.79
N ASN A 251 11.79 4.71 -5.02
CA ASN A 251 13.15 4.30 -5.39
C ASN A 251 13.36 2.80 -5.13
N THR A 252 12.65 1.98 -5.89
CA THR A 252 12.65 0.53 -5.73
C THR A 252 14.01 -0.10 -6.00
N GLN A 253 14.85 0.51 -6.85
CA GLN A 253 16.19 0.00 -7.18
C GLN A 253 17.12 -0.01 -5.96
N SER A 254 17.04 0.99 -5.10
CA SER A 254 17.74 0.98 -3.82
C SER A 254 17.06 0.04 -2.82
N LEU A 255 15.75 0.10 -2.74
CA LEU A 255 14.95 -0.57 -1.72
C LEU A 255 15.00 -2.09 -1.81
N VAL A 256 15.09 -2.68 -3.01
CA VAL A 256 15.18 -4.15 -3.19
C VAL A 256 16.36 -4.75 -2.45
N LYS A 257 17.50 -4.05 -2.46
CA LYS A 257 18.72 -4.51 -1.77
C LYS A 257 18.61 -4.34 -0.26
N VAL A 258 17.97 -3.27 0.19
CA VAL A 258 17.71 -3.04 1.62
C VAL A 258 16.84 -4.15 2.17
N PHE A 259 15.74 -4.50 1.50
CA PHE A 259 14.90 -5.63 1.89
C PHE A 259 15.62 -6.97 1.85
N ASP A 260 16.40 -7.25 0.80
CA ASP A 260 17.15 -8.51 0.71
C ASP A 260 18.12 -8.71 1.88
N ASN A 261 18.71 -7.62 2.37
CA ASN A 261 19.59 -7.62 3.53
C ASN A 261 18.82 -7.69 4.87
N ALA A 262 17.66 -7.06 4.98
CA ALA A 262 16.88 -6.98 6.21
C ALA A 262 16.11 -8.27 6.51
N LEU A 263 15.57 -8.94 5.48
CA LEU A 263 14.74 -10.11 5.62
C LEU A 263 15.60 -11.37 5.92
N THR A 264 15.58 -11.86 7.14
CA THR A 264 16.38 -13.04 7.55
C THR A 264 15.57 -14.34 7.59
N ASN A 265 14.22 -14.23 7.65
CA ASN A 265 13.39 -15.43 7.63
C ASN A 265 13.51 -16.17 6.29
N PRO A 266 13.80 -17.48 6.29
CA PRO A 266 13.98 -18.25 5.05
C PRO A 266 12.70 -18.38 4.20
N ALA A 267 11.52 -18.23 4.81
CA ALA A 267 10.25 -18.21 4.10
C ALA A 267 9.99 -16.89 3.38
N SER A 268 10.70 -15.80 3.74
CA SER A 268 10.51 -14.49 3.11
C SER A 268 10.82 -14.52 1.62
N LYS A 269 10.14 -13.65 0.87
CA LYS A 269 10.30 -13.52 -0.59
C LYS A 269 10.19 -12.08 -1.04
N ILE A 270 10.96 -11.74 -2.07
CA ILE A 270 10.90 -10.45 -2.76
C ILE A 270 10.57 -10.73 -4.23
N ILE A 271 9.43 -10.28 -4.69
CA ILE A 271 9.03 -10.34 -6.10
C ILE A 271 9.42 -9.02 -6.75
N TRP A 272 10.19 -9.12 -7.80
CA TRP A 272 10.65 -7.99 -8.60
C TRP A 272 10.09 -8.08 -10.01
N TYR A 273 9.35 -7.08 -10.43
CA TYR A 273 8.85 -6.95 -11.79
C TYR A 273 9.80 -6.04 -12.58
N GLY A 274 10.53 -6.63 -13.53
CA GLY A 274 11.51 -5.99 -14.36
C GLY A 274 12.89 -6.64 -14.32
N LYS A 275 13.91 -5.95 -14.85
CA LYS A 275 15.30 -6.35 -14.76
C LYS A 275 15.86 -5.91 -13.40
N LEU A 276 16.43 -6.85 -12.67
CA LEU A 276 17.08 -6.53 -11.39
C LEU A 276 18.22 -5.52 -11.60
N PRO A 277 18.40 -4.57 -10.68
CA PRO A 277 19.60 -3.73 -10.65
C PRO A 277 20.87 -4.59 -10.52
N ASP A 278 22.00 -4.04 -10.96
CA ASP A 278 23.28 -4.74 -10.85
C ASP A 278 23.63 -5.07 -9.39
N GLY A 279 24.09 -6.30 -9.17
CA GLY A 279 24.47 -6.79 -7.85
C GLY A 279 24.17 -8.27 -7.64
N LYS A 280 24.53 -8.74 -6.45
CA LYS A 280 24.20 -10.10 -6.01
C LYS A 280 22.97 -10.03 -5.08
N TYR A 281 22.05 -10.93 -5.32
CA TYR A 281 20.82 -11.06 -4.54
C TYR A 281 20.70 -12.47 -3.97
N SER A 282 20.03 -12.59 -2.83
CA SER A 282 19.73 -13.88 -2.23
C SER A 282 18.67 -14.65 -3.04
N LYS A 283 18.52 -15.93 -2.75
CA LYS A 283 17.47 -16.78 -3.38
C LYS A 283 16.03 -16.35 -3.05
N LYS A 284 15.85 -15.41 -2.11
CA LYS A 284 14.55 -14.82 -1.78
C LYS A 284 14.03 -13.91 -2.90
N VAL A 285 14.93 -13.31 -3.69
CA VAL A 285 14.58 -12.39 -4.77
C VAL A 285 14.23 -13.17 -6.02
N VAL A 286 13.00 -12.97 -6.50
CA VAL A 286 12.46 -13.62 -7.71
C VAL A 286 12.03 -12.54 -8.70
N ALA A 287 12.68 -12.48 -9.85
CA ALA A 287 12.34 -11.53 -10.91
C ALA A 287 11.32 -12.12 -11.90
N LYS A 288 10.44 -11.25 -12.39
CA LYS A 288 9.52 -11.49 -13.51
C LYS A 288 9.66 -10.36 -14.53
N PRO A 289 9.59 -10.63 -15.84
CA PRO A 289 9.55 -9.57 -16.84
C PRO A 289 8.37 -8.62 -16.61
N ASP A 290 8.59 -7.33 -16.87
CA ASP A 290 7.54 -6.31 -16.86
C ASP A 290 7.29 -5.71 -18.26
N TYR A 291 8.07 -6.11 -19.25
CA TYR A 291 7.82 -5.86 -20.67
C TYR A 291 7.11 -7.07 -21.28
N LEU A 292 5.83 -6.90 -21.64
CA LEU A 292 4.95 -7.95 -22.17
C LEU A 292 4.24 -7.40 -23.42
N PRO A 293 4.93 -7.39 -24.58
CA PRO A 293 4.42 -6.77 -25.80
C PRO A 293 3.14 -7.43 -26.33
N GLU A 294 2.95 -8.71 -26.10
CA GLU A 294 1.74 -9.46 -26.44
C GLU A 294 0.48 -8.96 -25.69
N LEU A 295 0.69 -8.32 -24.54
CA LEU A 295 -0.35 -7.65 -23.75
C LEU A 295 -0.33 -6.13 -23.91
N ARG A 296 0.52 -5.60 -24.80
CA ARG A 296 0.80 -4.16 -24.97
C ARG A 296 1.24 -3.49 -23.66
N ILE A 297 2.02 -4.19 -22.83
CA ILE A 297 2.56 -3.67 -21.58
C ILE A 297 4.05 -3.38 -21.76
N LYS A 298 4.43 -2.10 -21.58
CA LYS A 298 5.81 -1.62 -21.65
C LYS A 298 6.53 -1.72 -20.31
N SER A 299 5.80 -1.53 -19.21
CA SER A 299 6.35 -1.56 -17.85
C SER A 299 5.25 -1.59 -16.81
N PHE A 300 5.55 -2.03 -15.58
CA PHE A 300 4.59 -2.03 -14.49
C PHE A 300 4.59 -0.69 -13.74
N ALA A 301 3.39 -0.21 -13.43
CA ALA A 301 3.19 1.00 -12.63
C ALA A 301 3.12 0.68 -11.13
N HIS A 302 3.36 1.69 -10.28
CA HIS A 302 3.23 1.60 -8.82
C HIS A 302 1.93 0.94 -8.38
N MET A 303 0.80 1.37 -8.96
CA MET A 303 -0.54 0.92 -8.58
C MET A 303 -0.97 -0.40 -9.21
N SER A 304 -0.25 -0.95 -10.19
CA SER A 304 -0.71 -2.15 -10.90
C SER A 304 -0.60 -3.43 -10.07
N ILE A 305 0.29 -3.47 -9.09
CA ILE A 305 0.72 -4.70 -8.39
C ILE A 305 -0.41 -5.41 -7.63
N PRO A 306 -1.33 -4.74 -6.91
CA PRO A 306 -2.36 -5.42 -6.12
C PRO A 306 -3.61 -5.87 -6.91
N PHE A 307 -3.81 -5.39 -8.14
CA PHE A 307 -5.06 -5.64 -8.86
C PHE A 307 -4.99 -6.82 -9.84
N SER A 308 -6.08 -7.57 -9.90
CA SER A 308 -6.28 -8.64 -10.90
C SER A 308 -6.54 -8.09 -12.30
N PRO A 309 -6.16 -8.82 -13.37
CA PRO A 309 -6.64 -8.53 -14.72
C PRO A 309 -8.17 -8.55 -14.86
N ASP A 310 -8.86 -9.25 -13.97
CA ASP A 310 -10.32 -9.38 -13.96
C ASP A 310 -11.01 -8.34 -13.07
N ASN A 311 -10.27 -7.37 -12.49
CA ASN A 311 -10.86 -6.32 -11.69
C ASN A 311 -11.88 -5.52 -12.49
N VAL A 312 -13.09 -5.34 -11.95
CA VAL A 312 -14.22 -4.72 -12.67
C VAL A 312 -14.00 -3.26 -13.04
N TRP A 313 -13.07 -2.56 -12.34
CA TRP A 313 -12.74 -1.15 -12.61
C TRP A 313 -11.37 -0.99 -13.26
N TYR A 314 -10.34 -1.65 -12.72
CA TYR A 314 -8.95 -1.44 -13.08
C TYR A 314 -8.33 -2.59 -13.89
N GLY A 315 -9.09 -3.67 -14.12
CA GLY A 315 -8.63 -4.81 -14.88
C GLY A 315 -8.45 -4.53 -16.38
N LYS A 316 -8.07 -5.56 -17.11
CA LYS A 316 -7.80 -5.49 -18.56
C LYS A 316 -8.98 -4.92 -19.35
N ASP A 317 -10.20 -5.36 -19.01
CA ASP A 317 -11.46 -4.94 -19.62
C ASP A 317 -12.31 -4.11 -18.63
N GLY A 318 -11.65 -3.50 -17.64
CA GLY A 318 -12.29 -2.73 -16.58
C GLY A 318 -12.96 -1.44 -17.07
N LYS A 319 -13.93 -0.95 -16.29
CA LYS A 319 -14.70 0.27 -16.60
C LYS A 319 -13.83 1.53 -16.71
N PHE A 320 -12.60 1.52 -16.13
CA PHE A 320 -11.76 2.69 -16.01
C PHE A 320 -10.37 2.48 -16.62
N ARG A 321 -10.08 3.24 -17.69
CA ARG A 321 -8.73 3.34 -18.27
C ARG A 321 -8.04 4.58 -17.73
N TYR A 322 -6.89 4.41 -17.05
CA TYR A 322 -6.17 5.50 -16.42
C TYR A 322 -5.31 6.27 -17.45
N CYS A 323 -5.95 7.13 -18.25
CA CYS A 323 -5.32 7.88 -19.32
C CYS A 323 -4.42 9.04 -18.85
N ARG A 324 -4.47 9.43 -17.57
CA ARG A 324 -3.56 10.44 -17.01
C ARG A 324 -2.17 9.83 -16.78
N ASN A 325 -1.45 9.60 -17.88
CA ASN A 325 -0.11 9.04 -17.85
C ASN A 325 1.02 10.07 -17.97
N SER A 326 0.70 11.31 -18.34
CA SER A 326 1.61 12.45 -18.39
C SER A 326 0.93 13.72 -17.90
N ALA A 327 1.66 14.85 -17.86
CA ALA A 327 1.11 16.16 -17.57
C ALA A 327 0.36 16.77 -18.77
N SER A 328 0.45 16.17 -19.97
CA SER A 328 -0.13 16.67 -21.20
C SER A 328 -1.63 16.32 -21.32
N ALA A 329 -2.48 17.33 -21.52
CA ALA A 329 -3.90 17.12 -21.79
C ALA A 329 -4.15 16.38 -23.12
N LYS A 330 -3.26 16.55 -24.11
CA LYS A 330 -3.34 15.87 -25.41
C LYS A 330 -3.18 14.36 -25.24
N ASP A 331 -2.20 13.90 -24.47
CA ASP A 331 -1.96 12.47 -24.22
C ASP A 331 -3.18 11.80 -23.55
N VAL A 332 -3.88 12.52 -22.67
CA VAL A 332 -5.10 12.02 -22.03
C VAL A 332 -6.21 11.79 -23.07
N GLN A 333 -6.39 12.72 -24.01
CA GLN A 333 -7.42 12.59 -25.04
C GLN A 333 -7.10 11.47 -26.03
N ASP A 334 -5.85 11.38 -26.48
CA ASP A 334 -5.39 10.35 -27.41
C ASP A 334 -5.59 8.95 -26.81
N CYS A 335 -5.21 8.74 -25.55
CA CYS A 335 -5.40 7.46 -24.85
C CYS A 335 -6.87 7.00 -24.80
N ARG A 336 -7.84 7.91 -24.67
CA ARG A 336 -9.26 7.57 -24.58
C ARG A 336 -9.83 7.07 -25.89
N ASN A 337 -9.39 7.67 -26.98
CA ASN A 337 -9.96 7.49 -28.32
C ASN A 337 -9.26 6.39 -29.12
N VAL A 338 -8.12 5.87 -28.65
CA VAL A 338 -7.33 4.86 -29.35
C VAL A 338 -7.65 3.45 -28.85
N PRO A 339 -8.04 2.52 -29.75
CA PRO A 339 -8.34 1.13 -29.37
C PRO A 339 -7.06 0.36 -28.95
N ASP A 340 -5.90 0.66 -29.56
CA ASP A 340 -4.65 -0.05 -29.38
C ASP A 340 -3.70 0.65 -28.42
N VAL A 341 -4.22 1.02 -27.25
CA VAL A 341 -3.43 1.67 -26.20
C VAL A 341 -2.44 0.69 -25.59
N TRP A 342 -1.22 1.17 -25.39
CA TRP A 342 -0.21 0.52 -24.60
C TRP A 342 -0.29 0.93 -23.13
N TYR A 343 0.23 0.10 -22.25
CA TYR A 343 0.19 0.32 -20.81
C TYR A 343 1.61 0.42 -20.24
N GLY A 344 1.79 1.30 -19.24
CA GLY A 344 3.08 1.46 -18.61
C GLY A 344 3.03 2.18 -17.28
N ALA A 345 4.20 2.41 -16.68
CA ALA A 345 4.36 3.28 -15.53
C ALA A 345 4.03 4.73 -15.90
N TRP A 346 3.77 5.58 -14.91
CA TRP A 346 3.54 7.01 -15.15
C TRP A 346 4.73 7.65 -15.86
N GLY A 347 4.45 8.39 -16.91
CA GLY A 347 5.46 9.03 -17.75
C GLY A 347 6.06 8.13 -18.86
N THR A 348 5.59 6.89 -19.01
CA THR A 348 6.03 6.01 -20.10
C THR A 348 5.54 6.54 -21.44
N HIS A 349 6.46 6.69 -22.38
CA HIS A 349 6.22 7.02 -23.79
C HIS A 349 7.33 6.44 -24.66
N ASP A 350 7.07 6.21 -25.96
CA ASP A 350 8.07 5.74 -26.92
C ASP A 350 8.03 6.51 -28.24
N GLY A 351 7.14 7.49 -28.35
CA GLY A 351 6.98 8.32 -29.57
C GLY A 351 6.11 7.69 -30.66
N GLU A 352 5.72 6.41 -30.51
CA GLU A 352 4.96 5.65 -31.51
C GLU A 352 3.53 5.31 -31.03
N HIS A 353 3.39 5.04 -29.73
CA HIS A 353 2.13 4.54 -29.17
C HIS A 353 1.50 5.52 -28.18
N SER A 354 0.18 5.47 -28.09
CA SER A 354 -0.57 6.12 -26.99
C SER A 354 -0.52 5.23 -25.75
N PHE A 355 -0.24 5.85 -24.58
CA PHE A 355 -0.08 5.13 -23.32
C PHE A 355 -1.16 5.46 -22.30
N ALA A 356 -1.68 4.41 -21.67
CA ALA A 356 -2.38 4.48 -20.39
C ALA A 356 -1.44 4.01 -19.25
N ARG A 357 -1.74 4.40 -18.03
CA ARG A 357 -1.09 3.81 -16.87
C ARG A 357 -1.59 2.38 -16.68
N LEU A 358 -0.66 1.44 -16.47
CA LEU A 358 -1.04 0.07 -16.14
C LEU A 358 -1.69 0.05 -14.75
N THR A 359 -2.87 -0.54 -14.65
CA THR A 359 -3.68 -0.60 -13.43
C THR A 359 -3.86 -2.01 -12.88
N TYR A 360 -3.41 -3.06 -13.58
CA TYR A 360 -3.55 -4.44 -13.16
C TYR A 360 -2.23 -5.21 -13.32
N ASN A 361 -2.13 -6.36 -12.69
CA ASN A 361 -0.97 -7.24 -12.72
C ASN A 361 -1.25 -8.51 -13.52
N PRO A 362 -0.66 -8.69 -14.70
CA PRO A 362 -0.85 -9.92 -15.49
C PRO A 362 -0.40 -11.21 -14.77
N TYR A 363 0.47 -11.09 -13.75
CA TYR A 363 0.94 -12.20 -12.93
C TYR A 363 0.16 -12.34 -11.62
N PHE A 364 -1.04 -11.76 -11.50
CA PHE A 364 -1.80 -11.70 -10.25
C PHE A 364 -1.98 -13.06 -9.57
N ASP A 365 -2.46 -14.07 -10.29
CA ASP A 365 -2.68 -15.42 -9.72
C ASP A 365 -1.38 -16.06 -9.25
N TRP A 366 -0.31 -15.91 -10.04
CA TRP A 366 1.01 -16.38 -9.65
C TRP A 366 1.49 -15.65 -8.39
N GLN A 367 1.32 -14.33 -8.31
CA GLN A 367 1.65 -13.51 -7.15
C GLN A 367 0.86 -13.94 -5.91
N ALA A 368 -0.45 -14.12 -6.02
CA ALA A 368 -1.31 -14.60 -4.94
C ALA A 368 -0.84 -15.96 -4.41
N ASN A 369 -0.48 -16.88 -5.31
CA ASN A 369 0.10 -18.16 -4.94
C ASN A 369 1.47 -18.04 -4.21
N GLN A 370 2.32 -17.04 -4.56
CA GLN A 370 3.56 -16.79 -3.82
C GLN A 370 3.27 -16.25 -2.41
N ILE A 371 2.29 -15.37 -2.26
CA ILE A 371 1.85 -14.84 -0.96
C ILE A 371 1.41 -16.01 -0.07
N LEU A 372 0.54 -16.88 -0.55
CA LEU A 372 0.05 -18.04 0.19
C LEU A 372 1.18 -19.01 0.59
N LYS A 373 2.19 -19.21 -0.28
CA LYS A 373 3.36 -20.03 0.05
C LYS A 373 4.17 -19.45 1.22
N VAL A 374 4.37 -18.12 1.25
CA VAL A 374 5.06 -17.46 2.35
C VAL A 374 4.26 -17.56 3.64
N MET A 375 2.96 -17.31 3.59
CA MET A 375 2.07 -17.41 4.75
C MET A 375 2.07 -18.82 5.34
N LYS A 376 1.87 -19.86 4.50
CA LYS A 376 1.86 -21.27 4.94
C LYS A 376 3.23 -21.77 5.43
N SER A 377 4.34 -21.28 4.86
CA SER A 377 5.69 -21.66 5.30
C SER A 377 6.06 -21.01 6.63
N GLY A 378 5.53 -19.83 6.93
CA GLY A 378 5.68 -19.17 8.23
C GLY A 378 5.02 -19.93 9.38
N GLU A 379 4.02 -20.75 9.09
CA GLU A 379 3.31 -21.59 10.07
C GLU A 379 4.13 -22.80 10.55
N GLN A 380 5.10 -23.25 9.74
CA GLN A 380 5.99 -24.34 10.15
C GLN A 380 7.04 -23.79 11.12
N LYS A 381 6.83 -23.99 12.45
CA LYS A 381 7.88 -23.77 13.43
C LYS A 381 9.14 -24.50 12.97
N PRO A 382 10.35 -23.92 13.11
CA PRO A 382 11.58 -24.69 12.94
C PRO A 382 11.45 -25.93 13.83
N ARG A 383 11.51 -27.10 13.25
CA ARG A 383 11.70 -28.32 14.05
C ARG A 383 12.92 -28.06 14.90
N ALA A 384 12.75 -28.06 16.22
CA ALA A 384 13.85 -28.05 17.13
C ALA A 384 14.71 -29.31 16.81
N SER A 385 15.79 -29.10 16.09
CA SER A 385 16.84 -30.09 15.91
C SER A 385 17.63 -30.12 17.21
N GLY A 386 17.27 -31.02 18.08
CA GLY A 386 17.92 -31.10 19.38
C GLY A 386 17.45 -32.32 20.16
N ILE A 387 17.52 -33.49 19.57
CA ILE A 387 17.72 -34.72 20.40
C ILE A 387 19.20 -34.74 20.71
N ILE A 388 19.56 -34.23 21.87
CA ILE A 388 20.84 -34.55 22.53
C ILE A 388 20.65 -35.98 23.04
N GLU A 389 21.18 -36.95 22.31
CA GLU A 389 21.38 -38.28 22.83
C GLU A 389 22.30 -38.14 24.05
N LYS A 390 21.76 -38.44 25.25
CA LYS A 390 22.57 -38.61 26.43
C LYS A 390 23.45 -39.84 26.20
N VAL A 391 24.73 -39.61 25.99
CA VAL A 391 25.75 -40.66 26.09
C VAL A 391 25.86 -41.04 27.57
N GLU A 392 25.36 -42.23 27.93
CA GLU A 392 25.66 -42.84 29.23
C GLU A 392 27.16 -43.17 29.33
N PRO A 393 27.81 -42.89 30.47
CA PRO A 393 29.20 -43.27 30.65
C PRO A 393 29.31 -44.78 30.84
N GLN A 394 30.06 -45.44 29.96
CA GLN A 394 30.47 -46.83 30.15
C GLN A 394 31.31 -46.95 31.43
N GLN A 395 30.79 -47.70 32.40
CA GLN A 395 31.59 -48.20 33.53
C GLN A 395 32.66 -49.13 32.98
N LYS A 396 33.92 -48.76 33.17
CA LYS A 396 35.04 -49.67 33.06
C LYS A 396 35.07 -50.54 34.31
N GLU A 397 34.71 -51.81 34.16
CA GLU A 397 35.12 -52.86 35.14
C GLU A 397 36.62 -53.09 35.04
N LEU A 398 37.31 -52.91 36.17
CA LEU A 398 38.70 -53.36 36.42
C LEU A 398 38.64 -54.79 36.94
N ASN A 399 39.32 -55.71 36.20
CA ASN A 399 39.94 -56.90 36.72
C ASN A 399 41.31 -57.01 36.09
#